data_e9225cfd1693eae0d23a9dd1c8f2def9
#
_entry.id   e9225cfd1693eae0d23a9dd1c8f2def9
#
_cell.length_a   1.000
_cell.length_b   1.000
_cell.length_c   1.000
_cell.angle_alpha   90.00
_cell.angle_beta   90.00
_cell.angle_gamma   90.00
#
_symmetry.space_group_name_H-M   'P 1'
#
loop_
_entity.id
_entity.type
_entity.pdbx_description
1 polymer ?
#
loop_
_entity_poly.entity_id
_entity_poly.type
_entity_poly.pdbx_seq_one_letter_code
_entity_poly.pdbx_strand_id
1 'polypeptide(L)'
;MKVAIIGSGIAGLAASIRLQRKGYDVTVYEANDYPGGKLHAFQLGEYRFDGGPSLFTMPQFVTELFVLAGKNPSDYFQFEQVEEACTYFWDDKTILAAKSDPEHFANEVERVLRYPKSDLIEYFNHIKNIYDHSASIFLEKSLHKSTTWLSKDTLRALLKIRQYDLFTSMHRANMIRLGEPHLVQLFDRFATYNGSHPHKAPGILNVIPWLEHGFGTYFPKGGMEQIPKALHQLAVELGVKFQFKSRVDQITVKHKKAVGILVNGHEVPTDKVVSNMDVFYTYRKLMPNVKAPEKILNQERSSSALVFYWGIKKEFRALGLHNILFSGRYKEEFDSMFDRGDIIDDPTIYINISSKYEKPDAPSGCENWFVMINAPHHEHQNWDEISRRVRKSVIRKLNRILEVHIEPLIEVEKIWTPEGIQQDTLSYQGALYGNASNSQFSAFLRHPNFSSSIDNLFFCGASVHPGGGIPLALLSGKITSEMI
;
A
#
# COMPACT_ATOMS: atom_id res chain seq x y z
N MET A 1 13.18 -21.75 -20.34
CA MET A 1 13.12 -20.37 -20.82
C MET A 1 13.61 -19.44 -19.71
N LYS A 2 14.40 -18.43 -20.09
CA LYS A 2 14.97 -17.42 -19.17
C LYS A 2 14.00 -16.27 -18.95
N VAL A 3 13.82 -15.88 -17.70
CA VAL A 3 13.01 -14.70 -17.34
C VAL A 3 13.86 -13.71 -16.54
N ALA A 4 13.94 -12.48 -17.01
CA ALA A 4 14.53 -11.38 -16.25
C ALA A 4 13.43 -10.59 -15.54
N ILE A 5 13.57 -10.40 -14.23
CA ILE A 5 12.68 -9.57 -13.42
C ILE A 5 13.42 -8.32 -12.99
N ILE A 6 12.87 -7.15 -13.27
CA ILE A 6 13.44 -5.85 -12.93
C ILE A 6 12.83 -5.35 -11.64
N GLY A 7 13.61 -5.37 -10.55
CA GLY A 7 13.22 -4.96 -9.22
C GLY A 7 12.73 -6.11 -8.33
N SER A 8 13.26 -6.16 -7.10
CA SER A 8 12.95 -7.14 -6.07
C SER A 8 11.92 -6.65 -5.05
N GLY A 9 11.04 -5.73 -5.42
CA GLY A 9 9.88 -5.35 -4.60
C GLY A 9 8.95 -6.56 -4.40
N ILE A 10 7.98 -6.44 -3.48
CA ILE A 10 7.08 -7.54 -3.07
C ILE A 10 6.43 -8.27 -4.26
N ALA A 11 5.98 -7.55 -5.28
CA ALA A 11 5.38 -8.16 -6.47
C ALA A 11 6.41 -8.91 -7.32
N GLY A 12 7.64 -8.38 -7.44
CA GLY A 12 8.75 -9.04 -8.13
C GLY A 12 9.18 -10.33 -7.43
N LEU A 13 9.24 -10.32 -6.10
CA LEU A 13 9.50 -11.53 -5.29
C LEU A 13 8.41 -12.58 -5.48
N ALA A 14 7.14 -12.19 -5.40
CA ALA A 14 6.02 -13.11 -5.62
C ALA A 14 6.02 -13.70 -7.04
N ALA A 15 6.29 -12.88 -8.07
CA ALA A 15 6.40 -13.33 -9.45
C ALA A 15 7.57 -14.28 -9.63
N SER A 16 8.74 -14.00 -9.03
CA SER A 16 9.96 -14.84 -9.15
C SER A 16 9.73 -16.24 -8.59
N ILE A 17 9.14 -16.34 -7.38
CA ILE A 17 8.81 -17.62 -6.75
C ILE A 17 7.86 -18.44 -7.63
N ARG A 18 6.78 -17.83 -8.11
CA ARG A 18 5.78 -18.51 -8.94
C ARG A 18 6.34 -18.96 -10.29
N LEU A 19 7.16 -18.13 -10.94
CA LEU A 19 7.77 -18.47 -12.22
C LEU A 19 8.84 -19.56 -12.07
N GLN A 20 9.65 -19.50 -11.03
CA GLN A 20 10.62 -20.56 -10.73
C GLN A 20 9.93 -21.91 -10.50
N ARG A 21 8.79 -21.91 -9.77
CA ARG A 21 7.97 -23.13 -9.56
C ARG A 21 7.34 -23.67 -10.84
N LYS A 22 7.15 -22.83 -11.87
CA LYS A 22 6.71 -23.24 -13.21
C LYS A 22 7.87 -23.76 -14.08
N GLY A 23 9.10 -23.80 -13.58
CA GLY A 23 10.27 -24.32 -14.30
C GLY A 23 10.98 -23.30 -15.19
N TYR A 24 10.76 -22.01 -15.00
CA TYR A 24 11.54 -20.96 -15.67
C TYR A 24 12.89 -20.77 -14.96
N ASP A 25 13.94 -20.39 -15.71
CA ASP A 25 15.23 -19.94 -15.17
C ASP A 25 15.12 -18.42 -14.87
N VAL A 26 14.88 -18.08 -13.60
CA VAL A 26 14.54 -16.73 -13.17
C VAL A 26 15.77 -16.01 -12.61
N THR A 27 16.04 -14.81 -13.10
CA THR A 27 17.03 -13.89 -12.53
C THR A 27 16.35 -12.55 -12.21
N VAL A 28 16.49 -12.09 -10.96
CA VAL A 28 16.01 -10.81 -10.48
C VAL A 28 17.16 -9.81 -10.43
N TYR A 29 16.99 -8.64 -11.02
CA TYR A 29 17.95 -7.53 -11.05
C TYR A 29 17.43 -6.41 -10.16
N GLU A 30 18.18 -6.07 -9.12
CA GLU A 30 17.81 -5.06 -8.12
C GLU A 30 18.87 -3.98 -8.05
N ALA A 31 18.44 -2.71 -8.08
CA ALA A 31 19.33 -1.56 -8.01
C ALA A 31 19.95 -1.37 -6.61
N ASN A 32 19.19 -1.70 -5.56
CA ASN A 32 19.62 -1.64 -4.18
C ASN A 32 20.47 -2.86 -3.78
N ASP A 33 20.99 -2.87 -2.56
CA ASP A 33 21.71 -4.00 -1.98
C ASP A 33 20.82 -4.89 -1.07
N TYR A 34 19.52 -4.63 -1.06
CA TYR A 34 18.52 -5.36 -0.28
C TYR A 34 17.25 -5.64 -1.10
N PRO A 35 16.51 -6.72 -0.79
CA PRO A 35 15.21 -6.99 -1.38
C PRO A 35 14.08 -6.24 -0.67
N GLY A 36 12.91 -6.12 -1.33
CA GLY A 36 11.68 -5.61 -0.71
C GLY A 36 11.26 -4.23 -1.21
N GLY A 37 12.17 -3.48 -1.82
CA GLY A 37 11.86 -2.14 -2.31
C GLY A 37 11.41 -1.21 -1.19
N LYS A 38 10.13 -0.80 -1.17
CA LYS A 38 9.56 0.07 -0.11
C LYS A 38 9.47 -0.63 1.25
N LEU A 39 9.44 -1.95 1.32
CA LEU A 39 9.46 -2.72 2.56
C LEU A 39 10.91 -3.00 2.98
N HIS A 40 11.52 -2.01 3.61
CA HIS A 40 12.85 -2.10 4.18
C HIS A 40 12.86 -1.50 5.59
N ALA A 41 13.91 -1.74 6.35
CA ALA A 41 14.12 -1.09 7.64
C ALA A 41 15.46 -0.35 7.65
N PHE A 42 15.59 0.63 8.54
CA PHE A 42 16.82 1.37 8.75
C PHE A 42 16.98 1.76 10.22
N GLN A 43 18.22 2.04 10.59
CA GLN A 43 18.57 2.51 11.92
C GLN A 43 18.75 4.03 11.91
N LEU A 44 18.23 4.70 12.94
CA LEU A 44 18.44 6.13 13.20
C LEU A 44 18.78 6.32 14.67
N GLY A 45 20.07 6.50 14.98
CA GLY A 45 20.58 6.41 16.35
C GLY A 45 20.32 5.00 16.91
N GLU A 46 19.70 4.94 18.09
CA GLU A 46 19.36 3.66 18.74
C GLU A 46 17.95 3.15 18.37
N TYR A 47 17.27 3.81 17.42
CA TYR A 47 15.90 3.47 17.00
C TYR A 47 15.92 2.78 15.64
N ARG A 48 15.18 1.66 15.54
CA ARG A 48 14.92 1.00 14.27
C ARG A 48 13.55 1.45 13.74
N PHE A 49 13.46 1.65 12.43
CA PHE A 49 12.22 2.00 11.75
C PHE A 49 11.96 1.09 10.56
N ASP A 50 10.71 0.66 10.37
CA ASP A 50 10.24 0.19 9.08
C ASP A 50 10.05 1.40 8.15
N GLY A 51 10.71 1.37 6.98
CA GLY A 51 10.87 2.55 6.11
C GLY A 51 9.70 2.80 5.16
N GLY A 52 8.65 1.97 5.17
CA GLY A 52 7.55 2.07 4.20
C GLY A 52 6.20 1.63 4.76
N PRO A 53 5.47 0.73 4.08
CA PRO A 53 4.17 0.25 4.56
C PRO A 53 4.26 -0.34 5.96
N SER A 54 3.39 0.13 6.85
CA SER A 54 3.36 -0.26 8.27
C SER A 54 2.16 -1.14 8.63
N LEU A 55 1.19 -1.29 7.73
CA LEU A 55 -0.01 -2.11 7.94
C LEU A 55 0.12 -3.45 7.21
N PHE A 56 -0.12 -4.55 7.94
CA PHE A 56 -0.15 -5.89 7.39
C PHE A 56 -1.53 -6.53 7.54
N THR A 57 -2.19 -6.76 6.42
CA THR A 57 -3.47 -7.46 6.30
C THR A 57 -3.34 -8.61 5.32
N MET A 58 -4.27 -9.57 5.36
CA MET A 58 -4.34 -10.70 4.43
C MET A 58 -3.03 -11.51 4.33
N PRO A 59 -2.49 -12.00 5.45
CA PRO A 59 -1.22 -12.74 5.48
C PRO A 59 -1.24 -14.00 4.60
N GLN A 60 -2.43 -14.52 4.25
CA GLN A 60 -2.59 -15.68 3.37
C GLN A 60 -1.94 -15.48 2.00
N PHE A 61 -1.83 -14.26 1.48
CA PHE A 61 -1.14 -14.00 0.21
C PHE A 61 0.39 -14.10 0.31
N VAL A 62 0.95 -13.97 1.52
CA VAL A 62 2.36 -14.27 1.79
C VAL A 62 2.54 -15.76 1.99
N THR A 63 1.73 -16.36 2.87
CA THR A 63 1.89 -17.77 3.26
C THR A 63 1.60 -18.75 2.11
N GLU A 64 0.70 -18.39 1.17
CA GLU A 64 0.42 -19.21 -0.01
C GLU A 64 1.66 -19.46 -0.89
N LEU A 65 2.64 -18.55 -0.89
CA LEU A 65 3.88 -18.71 -1.66
C LEU A 65 4.76 -19.82 -1.09
N PHE A 66 4.80 -19.98 0.22
CA PHE A 66 5.50 -21.08 0.90
C PHE A 66 4.79 -22.41 0.65
N VAL A 67 3.46 -22.42 0.78
CA VAL A 67 2.66 -23.63 0.48
C VAL A 67 2.84 -24.06 -0.97
N LEU A 68 2.84 -23.12 -1.92
CA LEU A 68 3.12 -23.36 -3.34
C LEU A 68 4.51 -24.00 -3.55
N ALA A 69 5.46 -23.62 -2.72
CA ALA A 69 6.83 -24.17 -2.75
C ALA A 69 6.97 -25.52 -2.02
N GLY A 70 5.91 -26.01 -1.38
CA GLY A 70 5.96 -27.23 -0.56
C GLY A 70 6.67 -27.01 0.78
N LYS A 71 6.68 -25.79 1.30
CA LYS A 71 7.32 -25.38 2.55
C LYS A 71 6.27 -25.02 3.60
N ASN A 72 6.61 -25.19 4.88
CA ASN A 72 5.77 -24.69 5.97
C ASN A 72 6.05 -23.20 6.21
N PRO A 73 5.07 -22.30 6.07
CA PRO A 73 5.28 -20.85 6.25
C PRO A 73 5.89 -20.47 7.60
N SER A 74 5.50 -21.14 8.69
CA SER A 74 5.94 -20.83 10.05
C SER A 74 7.44 -21.03 10.29
N ASP A 75 8.13 -21.78 9.42
CA ASP A 75 9.57 -21.99 9.51
C ASP A 75 10.38 -20.78 8.98
N TYR A 76 9.71 -19.89 8.25
CA TYR A 76 10.33 -18.74 7.58
C TYR A 76 9.81 -17.41 8.10
N PHE A 77 8.51 -17.34 8.44
CA PHE A 77 7.82 -16.08 8.68
C PHE A 77 6.75 -16.26 9.76
N GLN A 78 6.90 -15.52 10.84
CA GLN A 78 5.95 -15.50 11.95
C GLN A 78 5.30 -14.15 12.07
N PHE A 79 4.03 -14.14 12.39
CA PHE A 79 3.24 -12.93 12.63
C PHE A 79 2.14 -13.23 13.65
N GLU A 80 1.67 -12.18 14.32
CA GLU A 80 0.57 -12.28 15.27
C GLU A 80 -0.56 -11.33 14.88
N GLN A 81 -1.78 -11.66 15.25
CA GLN A 81 -2.92 -10.78 15.07
C GLN A 81 -2.87 -9.67 16.12
N VAL A 82 -3.03 -8.44 15.68
CA VAL A 82 -3.09 -7.27 16.55
C VAL A 82 -4.49 -7.18 17.15
N GLU A 83 -4.61 -7.07 18.47
CA GLU A 83 -5.92 -6.99 19.13
C GLU A 83 -6.65 -5.69 18.79
N GLU A 84 -5.92 -4.57 18.80
CA GLU A 84 -6.43 -3.25 18.44
C GLU A 84 -5.88 -2.85 17.07
N ALA A 85 -6.72 -2.96 16.04
CA ALA A 85 -6.34 -2.60 14.67
C ALA A 85 -5.88 -1.15 14.55
N CYS A 86 -6.55 -0.22 15.26
CA CYS A 86 -6.20 1.20 15.29
C CYS A 86 -6.89 1.94 16.43
N THR A 87 -6.21 2.91 17.03
CA THR A 87 -6.83 3.85 17.97
C THR A 87 -7.07 5.20 17.28
N TYR A 88 -8.30 5.69 17.35
CA TYR A 88 -8.74 6.93 16.73
C TYR A 88 -8.96 8.02 17.74
N PHE A 89 -8.52 9.24 17.42
CA PHE A 89 -8.63 10.44 18.25
C PHE A 89 -9.29 11.56 17.48
N TRP A 90 -10.25 12.24 18.10
CA TRP A 90 -10.90 13.46 17.60
C TRP A 90 -10.67 14.65 18.53
N ASP A 91 -10.87 15.86 17.99
CA ASP A 91 -10.66 17.10 18.72
C ASP A 91 -11.67 17.35 19.86
N ASP A 92 -12.83 16.70 19.80
CA ASP A 92 -13.85 16.70 20.85
C ASP A 92 -13.53 15.76 22.03
N LYS A 93 -12.32 15.20 22.05
CA LYS A 93 -11.81 14.22 23.03
C LYS A 93 -12.41 12.81 22.91
N THR A 94 -13.16 12.54 21.84
CA THR A 94 -13.59 11.18 21.55
C THR A 94 -12.37 10.31 21.21
N ILE A 95 -12.26 9.16 21.87
CA ILE A 95 -11.23 8.15 21.62
C ILE A 95 -11.95 6.84 21.36
N LEU A 96 -11.64 6.19 20.24
CA LEU A 96 -12.23 4.93 19.82
C LEU A 96 -11.14 3.93 19.44
N ALA A 97 -11.05 2.82 20.17
CA ALA A 97 -10.15 1.72 19.85
C ALA A 97 -10.86 0.72 18.93
N ALA A 98 -10.46 0.68 17.65
CA ALA A 98 -11.00 -0.29 16.72
C ALA A 98 -10.36 -1.66 16.99
N LYS A 99 -11.15 -2.57 17.55
CA LYS A 99 -10.75 -3.97 17.70
C LYS A 99 -10.68 -4.66 16.33
N SER A 100 -9.78 -5.61 16.18
CA SER A 100 -9.62 -6.37 14.91
C SER A 100 -10.81 -7.27 14.60
N ASP A 101 -11.62 -7.63 15.61
CA ASP A 101 -12.84 -8.40 15.44
C ASP A 101 -14.05 -7.47 15.27
N PRO A 102 -14.90 -7.65 14.22
CA PRO A 102 -16.05 -6.78 13.97
C PRO A 102 -17.06 -6.70 15.10
N GLU A 103 -17.33 -7.80 15.80
CA GLU A 103 -18.28 -7.84 16.91
C GLU A 103 -17.77 -7.06 18.12
N HIS A 104 -16.49 -7.24 18.47
CA HIS A 104 -15.85 -6.49 19.53
C HIS A 104 -15.74 -5.00 19.20
N PHE A 105 -15.43 -4.69 17.92
CA PHE A 105 -15.42 -3.29 17.47
C PHE A 105 -16.81 -2.65 17.55
N ALA A 106 -17.86 -3.35 17.14
CA ALA A 106 -19.23 -2.83 17.22
C ALA A 106 -19.68 -2.58 18.68
N ASN A 107 -19.26 -3.44 19.62
CA ASN A 107 -19.51 -3.19 21.06
C ASN A 107 -18.79 -1.92 21.54
N GLU A 108 -17.56 -1.69 21.10
CA GLU A 108 -16.79 -0.50 21.47
C GLU A 108 -17.40 0.78 20.87
N VAL A 109 -17.87 0.73 19.63
CA VAL A 109 -18.60 1.83 18.99
C VAL A 109 -19.89 2.17 19.73
N GLU A 110 -20.69 1.15 20.11
CA GLU A 110 -21.92 1.37 20.90
C GLU A 110 -21.60 2.01 22.25
N ARG A 111 -20.54 1.56 22.92
CA ARG A 111 -20.09 2.12 24.20
C ARG A 111 -19.66 3.58 24.10
N VAL A 112 -18.87 3.93 23.08
CA VAL A 112 -18.22 5.24 22.93
C VAL A 112 -19.13 6.25 22.22
N LEU A 113 -19.71 5.87 21.09
CA LEU A 113 -20.46 6.78 20.21
C LEU A 113 -21.97 6.68 20.41
N ARG A 114 -22.46 5.76 21.24
CA ARG A 114 -23.89 5.47 21.39
C ARG A 114 -24.60 5.08 20.10
N TYR A 115 -23.81 4.58 19.14
CA TYR A 115 -24.31 4.09 17.86
C TYR A 115 -24.70 2.61 17.98
N PRO A 116 -25.89 2.19 17.51
CA PRO A 116 -26.36 0.82 17.72
C PRO A 116 -25.41 -0.21 17.12
N LYS A 117 -25.02 -1.20 17.90
CA LYS A 117 -24.17 -2.32 17.47
C LYS A 117 -24.74 -3.01 16.22
N SER A 118 -26.08 -3.24 16.19
CA SER A 118 -26.77 -3.89 15.06
C SER A 118 -26.49 -3.21 13.73
N ASP A 119 -26.49 -1.88 13.71
CA ASP A 119 -26.38 -1.08 12.50
C ASP A 119 -24.94 -1.14 11.93
N LEU A 120 -23.92 -1.15 12.82
CA LEU A 120 -22.56 -1.34 12.39
C LEU A 120 -22.29 -2.76 11.88
N ILE A 121 -22.89 -3.77 12.51
CA ILE A 121 -22.81 -5.16 12.02
C ILE A 121 -23.51 -5.30 10.66
N GLU A 122 -24.65 -4.62 10.45
CA GLU A 122 -25.32 -4.58 9.13
C GLU A 122 -24.41 -3.94 8.08
N TYR A 123 -23.72 -2.84 8.41
CA TYR A 123 -22.73 -2.23 7.53
C TYR A 123 -21.59 -3.20 7.18
N PHE A 124 -21.02 -3.90 8.17
CA PHE A 124 -19.99 -4.91 7.92
C PHE A 124 -20.50 -6.05 7.03
N ASN A 125 -21.73 -6.53 7.25
CA ASN A 125 -22.33 -7.56 6.40
C ASN A 125 -22.51 -7.07 4.96
N HIS A 126 -22.85 -5.79 4.77
CA HIS A 126 -22.98 -5.20 3.44
C HIS A 126 -21.62 -5.17 2.71
N ILE A 127 -20.57 -4.64 3.34
CA ILE A 127 -19.23 -4.56 2.71
C ILE A 127 -18.60 -5.95 2.50
N LYS A 128 -18.85 -6.89 3.42
CA LYS A 128 -18.49 -8.30 3.25
C LYS A 128 -19.15 -8.90 2.00
N ASN A 129 -20.45 -8.68 1.83
CA ASN A 129 -21.19 -9.18 0.67
C ASN A 129 -20.63 -8.60 -0.65
N ILE A 130 -20.25 -7.31 -0.66
CA ILE A 130 -19.55 -6.71 -1.82
C ILE A 130 -18.23 -7.44 -2.06
N TYR A 131 -17.42 -7.66 -1.03
CA TYR A 131 -16.14 -8.36 -1.13
C TYR A 131 -16.31 -9.77 -1.71
N ASP A 132 -17.20 -10.58 -1.11
CA ASP A 132 -17.40 -11.98 -1.49
C ASP A 132 -17.83 -12.15 -2.97
N HIS A 133 -18.50 -11.14 -3.55
CA HIS A 133 -18.94 -11.18 -4.95
C HIS A 133 -18.00 -10.48 -5.93
N SER A 134 -17.12 -9.60 -5.46
CA SER A 134 -16.30 -8.76 -6.32
C SER A 134 -14.81 -9.09 -6.30
N ALA A 135 -14.27 -9.54 -5.15
CA ALA A 135 -12.83 -9.68 -4.95
C ALA A 135 -12.18 -10.67 -5.93
N SER A 136 -12.79 -11.85 -6.15
CA SER A 136 -12.25 -12.86 -7.06
C SER A 136 -12.13 -12.38 -8.51
N ILE A 137 -12.92 -11.39 -8.91
CA ILE A 137 -12.91 -10.83 -10.25
C ILE A 137 -11.97 -9.63 -10.34
N PHE A 138 -12.17 -8.66 -9.42
CA PHE A 138 -11.50 -7.37 -9.52
C PHE A 138 -10.08 -7.37 -8.93
N LEU A 139 -9.77 -8.29 -8.02
CA LEU A 139 -8.46 -8.35 -7.37
C LEU A 139 -7.59 -9.51 -7.86
N GLU A 140 -8.19 -10.68 -8.15
CA GLU A 140 -7.43 -11.90 -8.43
C GLU A 140 -7.30 -12.25 -9.91
N LYS A 141 -8.08 -11.63 -10.79
CA LYS A 141 -8.04 -11.89 -12.24
C LYS A 141 -7.68 -10.63 -13.02
N SER A 142 -7.05 -10.81 -14.18
CA SER A 142 -6.79 -9.68 -15.08
C SER A 142 -8.09 -9.16 -15.70
N LEU A 143 -8.41 -7.90 -15.45
CA LEU A 143 -9.55 -7.23 -16.07
C LEU A 143 -9.34 -6.90 -17.56
N HIS A 144 -8.12 -7.08 -18.07
CA HIS A 144 -7.75 -6.79 -19.45
C HIS A 144 -7.83 -8.00 -20.37
N LYS A 145 -8.24 -9.17 -19.86
CA LYS A 145 -8.50 -10.37 -20.66
C LYS A 145 -10.00 -10.56 -20.87
N SER A 146 -10.42 -10.82 -22.12
CA SER A 146 -11.82 -11.10 -22.48
C SER A 146 -12.39 -12.31 -21.73
N THR A 147 -11.55 -13.32 -21.45
CA THR A 147 -11.92 -14.52 -20.71
C THR A 147 -12.42 -14.23 -19.30
N THR A 148 -11.91 -13.17 -18.65
CA THR A 148 -12.39 -12.75 -17.32
C THR A 148 -13.86 -12.30 -17.41
N TRP A 149 -14.22 -11.52 -18.43
CA TRP A 149 -15.56 -10.97 -18.59
C TRP A 149 -16.60 -12.02 -19.03
N LEU A 150 -16.16 -13.11 -19.64
CA LEU A 150 -17.03 -14.22 -20.08
C LEU A 150 -17.23 -15.28 -18.99
N SER A 151 -16.69 -15.11 -17.80
CA SER A 151 -16.83 -16.07 -16.70
C SER A 151 -18.20 -15.98 -16.02
N LYS A 152 -18.71 -17.13 -15.54
CA LYS A 152 -19.98 -17.18 -14.78
C LYS A 152 -19.96 -16.29 -13.54
N ASP A 153 -18.82 -16.18 -12.88
CA ASP A 153 -18.63 -15.35 -11.68
C ASP A 153 -18.80 -13.86 -12.03
N THR A 154 -18.21 -13.42 -13.14
CA THR A 154 -18.37 -12.04 -13.63
C THR A 154 -19.83 -11.74 -13.98
N LEU A 155 -20.52 -12.67 -14.62
CA LEU A 155 -21.95 -12.46 -14.92
C LEU A 155 -22.78 -12.32 -13.64
N ARG A 156 -22.53 -13.15 -12.62
CA ARG A 156 -23.19 -13.05 -11.31
C ARG A 156 -22.89 -11.72 -10.61
N ALA A 157 -21.63 -11.27 -10.65
CA ALA A 157 -21.25 -9.99 -10.08
C ALA A 157 -21.93 -8.81 -10.80
N LEU A 158 -22.00 -8.85 -12.13
CA LEU A 158 -22.67 -7.82 -12.92
C LEU A 158 -24.17 -7.72 -12.61
N LEU A 159 -24.86 -8.83 -12.31
CA LEU A 159 -26.26 -8.82 -11.89
C LEU A 159 -26.47 -8.09 -10.56
N LYS A 160 -25.47 -8.03 -9.71
CA LYS A 160 -25.50 -7.35 -8.40
C LYS A 160 -24.86 -5.97 -8.40
N ILE A 161 -24.45 -5.44 -9.55
CA ILE A 161 -23.66 -4.22 -9.70
C ILE A 161 -24.30 -2.99 -9.03
N ARG A 162 -25.65 -2.94 -8.97
CA ARG A 162 -26.39 -1.87 -8.29
C ARG A 162 -26.19 -1.86 -6.76
N GLN A 163 -25.77 -2.99 -6.19
CA GLN A 163 -25.52 -3.13 -4.74
C GLN A 163 -24.09 -2.69 -4.33
N TYR A 164 -23.21 -2.40 -5.31
CA TYR A 164 -21.81 -2.13 -5.09
C TYR A 164 -21.48 -0.64 -4.92
N ASP A 165 -22.50 0.23 -4.83
CA ASP A 165 -22.33 1.68 -4.66
C ASP A 165 -21.38 2.33 -5.69
N LEU A 166 -21.30 1.77 -6.92
CA LEU A 166 -20.40 2.22 -7.99
C LEU A 166 -20.68 3.64 -8.47
N PHE A 167 -21.94 4.07 -8.40
CA PHE A 167 -22.40 5.34 -8.95
C PHE A 167 -22.52 6.44 -7.90
N THR A 168 -22.09 6.17 -6.68
CA THR A 168 -22.01 7.14 -5.59
C THR A 168 -20.58 7.22 -5.06
N SER A 169 -20.21 8.33 -4.41
CA SER A 169 -18.90 8.41 -3.75
C SER A 169 -18.88 7.59 -2.47
N MET A 170 -17.68 7.20 -2.05
CA MET A 170 -17.44 6.50 -0.78
C MET A 170 -18.03 7.25 0.40
N HIS A 171 -17.75 8.56 0.52
CA HIS A 171 -18.33 9.43 1.53
C HIS A 171 -19.88 9.39 1.54
N ARG A 172 -20.50 9.55 0.37
CA ARG A 172 -21.96 9.56 0.29
C ARG A 172 -22.56 8.20 0.69
N ALA A 173 -21.92 7.09 0.29
CA ALA A 173 -22.34 5.76 0.70
C ALA A 173 -22.26 5.58 2.22
N ASN A 174 -21.16 6.05 2.84
CA ASN A 174 -20.97 6.02 4.29
C ASN A 174 -21.98 6.92 5.01
N MET A 175 -22.23 8.13 4.52
CA MET A 175 -23.27 9.02 5.08
C MET A 175 -24.66 8.39 5.08
N ILE A 176 -25.04 7.71 4.00
CA ILE A 176 -26.35 7.08 3.88
C ILE A 176 -26.49 5.89 4.83
N ARG A 177 -25.43 5.09 5.01
CA ARG A 177 -25.49 3.84 5.76
C ARG A 177 -25.19 4.00 7.25
N LEU A 178 -24.26 4.88 7.60
CA LEU A 178 -23.81 5.08 8.97
C LEU A 178 -24.45 6.32 9.62
N GLY A 179 -24.44 7.45 8.94
CA GLY A 179 -25.03 8.71 9.42
C GLY A 179 -24.34 9.35 10.62
N GLU A 180 -23.59 8.59 11.41
CA GLU A 180 -22.84 9.07 12.58
C GLU A 180 -21.50 9.70 12.11
N PRO A 181 -21.20 10.98 12.44
CA PRO A 181 -20.09 11.72 11.84
C PRO A 181 -18.70 11.11 12.06
N HIS A 182 -18.42 10.59 13.27
CA HIS A 182 -17.12 9.96 13.57
C HIS A 182 -16.94 8.66 12.77
N LEU A 183 -17.98 7.85 12.64
CA LEU A 183 -17.95 6.63 11.84
C LEU A 183 -17.79 6.94 10.36
N VAL A 184 -18.53 7.95 9.86
CA VAL A 184 -18.38 8.38 8.46
C VAL A 184 -16.93 8.79 8.17
N GLN A 185 -16.34 9.63 9.02
CA GLN A 185 -14.94 10.05 8.88
C GLN A 185 -13.96 8.87 8.99
N LEU A 186 -14.20 7.97 9.94
CA LEU A 186 -13.40 6.76 10.13
C LEU A 186 -13.42 5.89 8.88
N PHE A 187 -14.60 5.63 8.30
CA PHE A 187 -14.70 4.77 7.12
C PHE A 187 -14.27 5.50 5.83
N ASP A 188 -14.45 6.82 5.74
CA ASP A 188 -13.90 7.64 4.65
C ASP A 188 -12.36 7.57 4.57
N ARG A 189 -11.69 7.41 5.72
CA ARG A 189 -10.23 7.25 5.80
C ARG A 189 -9.72 6.12 4.90
N PHE A 190 -10.48 5.07 4.71
CA PHE A 190 -10.04 3.93 3.88
C PHE A 190 -9.84 4.29 2.41
N ALA A 191 -10.32 5.45 1.92
CA ALA A 191 -9.94 5.97 0.61
C ALA A 191 -8.43 6.20 0.48
N THR A 192 -7.74 6.54 1.59
CA THR A 192 -6.29 6.75 1.59
C THR A 192 -5.48 5.47 1.34
N TYR A 193 -6.06 4.27 1.60
CA TYR A 193 -5.42 2.98 1.28
C TYR A 193 -5.28 2.73 -0.22
N ASN A 194 -5.98 3.52 -1.02
CA ASN A 194 -5.84 3.56 -2.47
C ASN A 194 -5.37 4.94 -2.96
N GLY A 195 -4.96 5.81 -2.03
CA GLY A 195 -4.46 7.14 -2.31
C GLY A 195 -5.48 8.04 -3.01
N SER A 196 -6.75 7.96 -2.60
CA SER A 196 -7.89 8.61 -3.25
C SER A 196 -8.64 9.55 -2.32
N HIS A 197 -9.45 10.42 -2.90
CA HIS A 197 -10.30 11.38 -2.20
C HIS A 197 -11.66 10.75 -1.89
N PRO A 198 -12.12 10.62 -0.63
CA PRO A 198 -13.35 9.89 -0.27
C PRO A 198 -14.62 10.47 -0.92
N HIS A 199 -14.65 11.78 -1.19
CA HIS A 199 -15.80 12.41 -1.88
C HIS A 199 -15.79 12.21 -3.41
N LYS A 200 -14.67 11.76 -4.00
CA LYS A 200 -14.52 11.48 -5.44
C LYS A 200 -14.45 9.98 -5.75
N ALA A 201 -13.81 9.22 -4.88
CA ALA A 201 -13.65 7.77 -4.99
C ALA A 201 -14.99 7.03 -4.99
N PRO A 202 -15.20 5.99 -5.83
CA PRO A 202 -16.46 5.26 -5.89
C PRO A 202 -16.71 4.45 -4.62
N GLY A 203 -17.99 4.33 -4.24
CA GLY A 203 -18.42 3.67 -3.00
C GLY A 203 -18.07 2.18 -2.91
N ILE A 204 -17.81 1.51 -4.03
CA ILE A 204 -17.32 0.12 -4.02
C ILE A 204 -16.01 -0.02 -3.21
N LEU A 205 -15.21 1.05 -3.08
CA LEU A 205 -14.00 1.03 -2.26
C LEU A 205 -14.29 0.89 -0.76
N ASN A 206 -15.54 0.97 -0.32
CA ASN A 206 -15.94 0.58 1.04
C ASN A 206 -15.74 -0.93 1.32
N VAL A 207 -15.32 -1.70 0.35
CA VAL A 207 -14.79 -3.07 0.57
C VAL A 207 -13.45 -3.07 1.33
N ILE A 208 -12.66 -1.99 1.28
CA ILE A 208 -11.33 -1.91 1.89
C ILE A 208 -11.38 -2.08 3.43
N PRO A 209 -12.31 -1.45 4.19
CA PRO A 209 -12.49 -1.73 5.62
C PRO A 209 -12.66 -3.22 5.95
N TRP A 210 -13.28 -4.00 5.07
CA TRP A 210 -13.42 -5.44 5.28
C TRP A 210 -12.07 -6.18 5.28
N LEU A 211 -11.07 -5.67 4.55
CA LEU A 211 -9.72 -6.25 4.54
C LEU A 211 -9.02 -6.10 5.90
N GLU A 212 -9.36 -5.07 6.66
CA GLU A 212 -8.82 -4.80 7.99
C GLU A 212 -9.65 -5.48 9.09
N HIS A 213 -10.97 -5.27 9.11
CA HIS A 213 -11.85 -5.78 10.17
C HIS A 213 -12.31 -7.22 9.93
N GLY A 214 -12.52 -7.63 8.68
CA GLY A 214 -12.98 -8.99 8.36
C GLY A 214 -11.86 -10.03 8.34
N PHE A 215 -10.66 -9.66 7.89
CA PHE A 215 -9.49 -10.55 7.86
C PHE A 215 -8.51 -10.29 9.01
N GLY A 216 -8.64 -9.17 9.70
CA GLY A 216 -7.79 -8.76 10.80
C GLY A 216 -6.53 -8.00 10.36
N THR A 217 -5.95 -7.33 11.33
CA THR A 217 -4.65 -6.65 11.24
C THR A 217 -3.60 -7.50 11.94
N TYR A 218 -2.42 -7.59 11.34
CA TYR A 218 -1.33 -8.42 11.83
C TYR A 218 -0.03 -7.63 11.96
N PHE A 219 0.88 -8.15 12.77
CA PHE A 219 2.23 -7.61 12.89
C PHE A 219 3.26 -8.74 12.74
N PRO A 220 4.23 -8.63 11.81
CA PRO A 220 5.31 -9.59 11.64
C PRO A 220 6.31 -9.49 12.79
N LYS A 221 6.73 -10.62 13.37
CA LYS A 221 7.83 -10.66 14.35
C LYS A 221 9.12 -10.18 13.70
N GLY A 222 9.77 -9.18 14.30
CA GLY A 222 10.94 -8.52 13.74
C GLY A 222 10.63 -7.39 12.75
N GLY A 223 9.35 -6.95 12.64
CA GLY A 223 8.91 -5.83 11.83
C GLY A 223 8.54 -6.18 10.38
N MET A 224 8.11 -5.17 9.65
CA MET A 224 7.56 -5.34 8.29
C MET A 224 8.58 -5.84 7.27
N GLU A 225 9.87 -5.57 7.46
CA GLU A 225 10.93 -6.05 6.56
C GLU A 225 11.08 -7.58 6.54
N GLN A 226 10.52 -8.30 7.54
CA GLN A 226 10.58 -9.75 7.56
C GLN A 226 9.79 -10.38 6.40
N ILE A 227 8.76 -9.69 5.90
CA ILE A 227 8.00 -10.16 4.74
C ILE A 227 8.90 -10.35 3.51
N PRO A 228 9.59 -9.31 2.99
CA PRO A 228 10.48 -9.48 1.85
C PRO A 228 11.69 -10.35 2.14
N LYS A 229 12.23 -10.35 3.38
CA LYS A 229 13.34 -11.23 3.76
C LYS A 229 12.97 -12.72 3.63
N ALA A 230 11.81 -13.09 4.18
CA ALA A 230 11.33 -14.47 4.10
C ALA A 230 11.02 -14.90 2.65
N LEU A 231 10.40 -14.02 1.86
CA LEU A 231 10.14 -14.31 0.44
C LEU A 231 11.43 -14.39 -0.39
N HIS A 232 12.42 -13.55 -0.11
CA HIS A 232 13.73 -13.63 -0.75
C HIS A 232 14.43 -14.94 -0.41
N GLN A 233 14.45 -15.32 0.87
CA GLN A 233 15.03 -16.62 1.30
C GLN A 233 14.36 -17.78 0.55
N LEU A 234 13.03 -17.82 0.51
CA LEU A 234 12.28 -18.84 -0.23
C LEU A 234 12.66 -18.85 -1.72
N ALA A 235 12.75 -17.68 -2.36
CA ALA A 235 13.10 -17.57 -3.77
C ALA A 235 14.51 -18.13 -4.06
N VAL A 236 15.49 -17.82 -3.20
CA VAL A 236 16.87 -18.34 -3.30
C VAL A 236 16.89 -19.85 -3.13
N GLU A 237 16.19 -20.40 -2.15
CA GLU A 237 16.10 -21.86 -1.95
C GLU A 237 15.47 -22.58 -3.14
N LEU A 238 14.57 -21.94 -3.88
CA LEU A 238 13.98 -22.46 -5.11
C LEU A 238 14.91 -22.35 -6.32
N GLY A 239 16.05 -21.66 -6.20
CA GLY A 239 17.01 -21.47 -7.27
C GLY A 239 16.86 -20.18 -8.08
N VAL A 240 16.05 -19.21 -7.62
CA VAL A 240 16.01 -17.87 -8.21
C VAL A 240 17.36 -17.18 -7.99
N LYS A 241 17.92 -16.60 -9.05
CA LYS A 241 19.17 -15.84 -9.01
C LYS A 241 18.86 -14.38 -8.71
N PHE A 242 19.62 -13.75 -7.82
CA PHE A 242 19.52 -12.32 -7.51
C PHE A 242 20.81 -11.61 -7.86
N GLN A 243 20.70 -10.49 -8.57
CA GLN A 243 21.77 -9.56 -8.88
C GLN A 243 21.43 -8.22 -8.21
N PHE A 244 21.98 -8.02 -7.01
CA PHE A 244 21.88 -6.75 -6.28
C PHE A 244 22.90 -5.73 -6.82
N LYS A 245 22.67 -4.42 -6.52
CA LYS A 245 23.49 -3.30 -7.06
C LYS A 245 23.59 -3.35 -8.59
N SER A 246 22.54 -3.88 -9.22
CA SER A 246 22.47 -4.16 -10.65
C SER A 246 21.28 -3.44 -11.28
N ARG A 247 21.47 -2.14 -11.53
CA ARG A 247 20.46 -1.30 -12.16
C ARG A 247 20.29 -1.71 -13.61
N VAL A 248 19.03 -1.94 -14.00
CA VAL A 248 18.69 -2.14 -15.40
C VAL A 248 18.57 -0.77 -16.07
N ASP A 249 19.32 -0.57 -17.15
CA ASP A 249 19.39 0.69 -17.89
C ASP A 249 18.39 0.73 -19.04
N GLN A 250 18.12 -0.44 -19.68
CA GLN A 250 17.24 -0.53 -20.83
C GLN A 250 16.62 -1.94 -20.95
N ILE A 251 15.40 -2.00 -21.50
CA ILE A 251 14.80 -3.23 -22.05
C ILE A 251 15.07 -3.27 -23.55
N THR A 252 15.77 -4.31 -24.01
CA THR A 252 16.09 -4.49 -25.43
C THR A 252 14.86 -5.00 -26.17
N VAL A 253 14.34 -4.18 -27.08
CA VAL A 253 13.18 -4.52 -27.92
C VAL A 253 13.61 -4.65 -29.37
N LYS A 254 13.35 -5.81 -30.00
CA LYS A 254 13.57 -6.08 -31.42
C LYS A 254 12.29 -6.62 -32.05
N HIS A 255 11.87 -6.05 -33.18
CA HIS A 255 10.64 -6.48 -33.89
C HIS A 255 9.40 -6.60 -32.99
N LYS A 256 9.15 -5.58 -32.15
CA LYS A 256 8.05 -5.53 -31.16
C LYS A 256 8.09 -6.66 -30.12
N LYS A 257 9.25 -7.22 -29.82
CA LYS A 257 9.46 -8.28 -28.84
C LYS A 257 10.56 -7.88 -27.87
N ALA A 258 10.34 -8.02 -26.57
CA ALA A 258 11.40 -7.92 -25.58
C ALA A 258 12.30 -9.17 -25.69
N VAL A 259 13.60 -8.94 -25.89
CA VAL A 259 14.60 -10.01 -26.16
C VAL A 259 15.76 -10.00 -25.16
N GLY A 260 15.81 -9.03 -24.26
CA GLY A 260 16.85 -8.89 -23.26
C GLY A 260 16.74 -7.61 -22.47
N ILE A 261 17.72 -7.39 -21.62
CA ILE A 261 17.90 -6.16 -20.83
C ILE A 261 19.35 -5.72 -20.92
N LEU A 262 19.60 -4.43 -20.70
CA LEU A 262 20.94 -3.86 -20.54
C LEU A 262 21.16 -3.58 -19.05
N VAL A 263 22.22 -4.13 -18.47
CA VAL A 263 22.57 -3.98 -17.04
C VAL A 263 24.03 -3.60 -16.95
N ASN A 264 24.33 -2.46 -16.34
CA ASN A 264 25.71 -1.96 -16.20
C ASN A 264 26.47 -1.96 -17.54
N GLY A 265 25.81 -1.58 -18.64
CA GLY A 265 26.39 -1.52 -19.98
C GLY A 265 26.52 -2.88 -20.69
N HIS A 266 26.10 -4.01 -20.08
CA HIS A 266 26.17 -5.34 -20.69
C HIS A 266 24.78 -5.84 -21.09
N GLU A 267 24.67 -6.35 -22.33
CA GLU A 267 23.43 -7.00 -22.77
C GLU A 267 23.26 -8.37 -22.13
N VAL A 268 22.08 -8.62 -21.59
CA VAL A 268 21.65 -9.89 -21.01
C VAL A 268 20.46 -10.42 -21.83
N PRO A 269 20.67 -11.39 -22.70
CA PRO A 269 19.60 -12.01 -23.48
C PRO A 269 18.63 -12.77 -22.58
N THR A 270 17.32 -12.59 -22.78
CA THR A 270 16.28 -13.30 -22.05
C THR A 270 15.06 -13.55 -22.94
N ASP A 271 14.29 -14.58 -22.60
CA ASP A 271 13.09 -14.94 -23.36
C ASP A 271 11.89 -14.07 -22.99
N LYS A 272 11.83 -13.61 -21.72
CA LYS A 272 10.74 -12.78 -21.19
C LYS A 272 11.29 -11.78 -20.18
N VAL A 273 10.64 -10.61 -20.12
CA VAL A 273 10.96 -9.54 -19.15
C VAL A 273 9.73 -9.24 -18.32
N VAL A 274 9.90 -9.19 -17.00
CA VAL A 274 8.89 -8.71 -16.04
C VAL A 274 9.43 -7.44 -15.38
N SER A 275 8.74 -6.31 -15.54
CA SER A 275 9.09 -5.07 -14.84
C SER A 275 8.25 -4.95 -13.57
N ASN A 276 8.93 -4.90 -12.41
CA ASN A 276 8.35 -4.51 -11.11
C ASN A 276 8.69 -3.04 -10.76
N MET A 277 9.27 -2.31 -11.67
CA MET A 277 9.45 -0.87 -11.61
C MET A 277 8.13 -0.16 -11.90
N ASP A 278 7.97 1.08 -11.41
CA ASP A 278 6.81 1.91 -11.79
C ASP A 278 6.65 1.94 -13.31
N VAL A 279 5.42 1.69 -13.78
CA VAL A 279 5.13 1.56 -15.21
C VAL A 279 5.48 2.82 -15.99
N PHE A 280 5.31 4.01 -15.39
CA PHE A 280 5.71 5.28 -16.02
C PHE A 280 7.21 5.29 -16.31
N TYR A 281 8.04 4.98 -15.32
CA TYR A 281 9.48 4.95 -15.50
C TYR A 281 9.95 3.77 -16.36
N THR A 282 9.23 2.64 -16.35
CA THR A 282 9.53 1.54 -17.26
C THR A 282 9.46 2.01 -18.72
N TYR A 283 8.39 2.72 -19.09
CA TYR A 283 8.31 3.28 -20.47
C TYR A 283 9.26 4.43 -20.70
N ARG A 284 9.38 5.38 -19.75
CA ARG A 284 10.17 6.61 -19.98
C ARG A 284 11.67 6.42 -19.88
N LYS A 285 12.13 5.54 -18.98
CA LYS A 285 13.57 5.33 -18.74
C LYS A 285 14.09 4.09 -19.44
N LEU A 286 13.36 2.96 -19.35
CA LEU A 286 13.88 1.69 -19.89
C LEU A 286 13.52 1.46 -21.36
N MET A 287 12.54 2.17 -21.90
CA MET A 287 12.10 2.02 -23.29
C MET A 287 11.77 3.37 -23.95
N PRO A 288 12.68 4.37 -23.95
CA PRO A 288 12.37 5.73 -24.40
C PRO A 288 11.95 5.81 -25.88
N ASN A 289 12.36 4.85 -26.70
CA ASN A 289 12.08 4.79 -28.15
C ASN A 289 10.79 4.00 -28.47
N VAL A 290 10.06 3.53 -27.46
CA VAL A 290 8.82 2.76 -27.64
C VAL A 290 7.62 3.66 -27.38
N LYS A 291 6.59 3.56 -28.23
CA LYS A 291 5.34 4.29 -28.04
C LYS A 291 4.68 3.84 -26.74
N ALA A 292 4.56 4.75 -25.79
CA ALA A 292 3.94 4.50 -24.49
C ALA A 292 2.41 4.61 -24.55
N PRO A 293 1.68 3.96 -23.64
CA PRO A 293 0.22 4.09 -23.50
C PRO A 293 -0.15 5.39 -22.77
N GLU A 294 0.03 6.54 -23.43
CA GLU A 294 -0.07 7.88 -22.86
C GLU A 294 -1.35 8.11 -22.05
N LYS A 295 -2.49 7.61 -22.53
CA LYS A 295 -3.78 7.77 -21.87
C LYS A 295 -3.77 7.15 -20.45
N ILE A 296 -3.02 6.06 -20.24
CA ILE A 296 -2.90 5.39 -18.94
C ILE A 296 -1.82 6.08 -18.10
N LEU A 297 -0.69 6.43 -18.72
CA LEU A 297 0.43 7.05 -18.01
C LEU A 297 0.13 8.46 -17.51
N ASN A 298 -0.80 9.17 -18.14
CA ASN A 298 -1.21 10.53 -17.78
C ASN A 298 -2.46 10.57 -16.87
N GLN A 299 -2.91 9.44 -16.32
CA GLN A 299 -3.98 9.45 -15.32
C GLN A 299 -3.52 10.12 -14.04
N GLU A 300 -4.47 10.71 -13.29
CA GLU A 300 -4.24 11.33 -11.98
C GLU A 300 -3.49 10.38 -11.04
N ARG A 301 -2.46 10.90 -10.37
CA ARG A 301 -1.68 10.11 -9.40
C ARG A 301 -2.39 10.02 -8.06
N SER A 302 -2.12 8.92 -7.37
CA SER A 302 -2.54 8.77 -5.99
C SER A 302 -1.84 9.77 -5.08
N SER A 303 -2.38 9.96 -3.88
CA SER A 303 -1.66 10.70 -2.84
C SER A 303 -0.27 10.11 -2.59
N SER A 304 0.59 10.96 -2.08
CA SER A 304 1.88 10.64 -1.49
C SER A 304 1.80 10.72 0.04
N ALA A 305 2.94 10.76 0.70
CA ALA A 305 3.06 10.99 2.13
C ALA A 305 4.22 11.94 2.46
N LEU A 306 4.03 12.72 3.53
CA LEU A 306 5.12 13.36 4.26
C LEU A 306 5.28 12.59 5.57
N VAL A 307 6.47 12.04 5.79
CA VAL A 307 6.74 11.17 6.94
C VAL A 307 7.81 11.79 7.82
N PHE A 308 7.58 11.79 9.12
CA PHE A 308 8.57 12.08 10.14
C PHE A 308 8.86 10.78 10.90
N TYR A 309 10.10 10.35 10.93
CA TYR A 309 10.59 9.27 11.77
C TYR A 309 11.16 9.90 13.02
N TRP A 310 10.52 9.68 14.17
CA TRP A 310 10.93 10.26 15.46
C TRP A 310 11.28 9.18 16.48
N GLY A 311 12.46 9.23 17.04
CA GLY A 311 12.78 8.56 18.28
C GLY A 311 12.28 9.39 19.46
N ILE A 312 11.40 8.85 20.28
CA ILE A 312 10.70 9.56 21.37
C ILE A 312 11.17 9.02 22.72
N LYS A 313 11.73 9.91 23.56
CA LYS A 313 12.24 9.60 24.93
C LYS A 313 11.12 9.40 25.96
N LYS A 314 10.05 8.72 25.61
CA LYS A 314 8.92 8.44 26.50
C LYS A 314 8.03 7.36 25.90
N GLU A 315 7.45 6.52 26.76
CA GLU A 315 6.36 5.64 26.37
C GLU A 315 4.99 6.30 26.60
N PHE A 316 4.07 6.14 25.63
CA PHE A 316 2.72 6.66 25.70
C PHE A 316 1.72 5.51 25.77
N ARG A 317 1.13 5.29 26.96
CA ARG A 317 0.17 4.20 27.19
C ARG A 317 -1.14 4.37 26.42
N ALA A 318 -1.50 5.61 26.06
CA ALA A 318 -2.70 5.91 25.29
C ALA A 318 -2.58 5.58 23.80
N LEU A 319 -1.34 5.34 23.31
CA LEU A 319 -1.07 5.01 21.92
C LEU A 319 -0.84 3.51 21.77
N GLY A 320 -1.46 2.94 20.74
CA GLY A 320 -1.25 1.56 20.29
C GLY A 320 -0.21 1.45 19.17
N LEU A 321 -0.20 0.30 18.49
CA LEU A 321 0.63 0.09 17.29
C LEU A 321 0.26 1.07 16.18
N HIS A 322 -1.03 1.27 15.92
CA HIS A 322 -1.56 2.18 14.92
C HIS A 322 -2.48 3.19 15.57
N ASN A 323 -2.29 4.46 15.26
CA ASN A 323 -3.04 5.57 15.83
C ASN A 323 -3.38 6.60 14.74
N ILE A 324 -4.58 7.15 14.79
CA ILE A 324 -5.02 8.21 13.88
C ILE A 324 -5.62 9.35 14.67
N LEU A 325 -5.06 10.54 14.46
CA LEU A 325 -5.57 11.77 15.03
C LEU A 325 -6.22 12.56 13.88
N PHE A 326 -7.53 12.59 13.83
CA PHE A 326 -8.28 13.15 12.72
C PHE A 326 -8.20 14.67 12.62
N SER A 327 -8.25 15.17 11.38
CA SER A 327 -8.49 16.59 11.09
C SER A 327 -9.94 16.97 11.41
N GLY A 328 -10.13 18.12 12.02
CA GLY A 328 -11.47 18.74 12.17
C GLY A 328 -12.01 19.27 10.83
N ARG A 329 -11.15 19.40 9.80
CA ARG A 329 -11.48 19.92 8.47
C ARG A 329 -11.23 18.88 7.38
N TYR A 330 -11.78 17.68 7.58
CA TYR A 330 -11.40 16.48 6.83
C TYR A 330 -11.61 16.59 5.32
N LYS A 331 -12.74 17.16 4.87
CA LYS A 331 -12.96 17.41 3.43
C LYS A 331 -11.93 18.38 2.86
N GLU A 332 -11.65 19.48 3.58
CA GLU A 332 -10.68 20.48 3.14
C GLU A 332 -9.25 19.91 3.01
N GLU A 333 -8.88 18.94 3.86
CA GLU A 333 -7.62 18.22 3.76
C GLU A 333 -7.46 17.59 2.37
N PHE A 334 -8.48 16.87 1.89
CA PHE A 334 -8.44 16.24 0.57
C PHE A 334 -8.57 17.22 -0.59
N ASP A 335 -9.42 18.26 -0.46
CA ASP A 335 -9.51 19.32 -1.46
C ASP A 335 -8.16 20.05 -1.60
N SER A 336 -7.45 20.29 -0.48
CA SER A 336 -6.11 20.89 -0.52
C SER A 336 -5.11 19.99 -1.23
N MET A 337 -5.11 18.72 -0.89
CA MET A 337 -4.15 17.75 -1.40
C MET A 337 -4.32 17.52 -2.91
N PHE A 338 -5.56 17.34 -3.39
CA PHE A 338 -5.82 16.95 -4.79
C PHE A 338 -6.04 18.16 -5.72
N ASP A 339 -6.58 19.27 -5.22
CA ASP A 339 -6.93 20.41 -6.06
C ASP A 339 -5.92 21.56 -5.95
N ARG A 340 -5.23 21.72 -4.80
CA ARG A 340 -4.24 22.77 -4.57
C ARG A 340 -2.78 22.30 -4.51
N GLY A 341 -2.56 21.01 -4.39
CA GLY A 341 -1.21 20.44 -4.25
C GLY A 341 -0.51 20.81 -2.94
N ASP A 342 -1.25 21.04 -1.85
CA ASP A 342 -0.72 21.49 -0.55
C ASP A 342 -1.32 20.70 0.62
N ILE A 343 -0.69 20.80 1.80
CA ILE A 343 -1.13 20.20 3.06
C ILE A 343 -1.69 21.32 3.94
N ILE A 344 -2.89 21.13 4.50
CA ILE A 344 -3.50 22.09 5.43
C ILE A 344 -2.75 22.16 6.76
N ASP A 345 -3.05 23.17 7.57
CA ASP A 345 -2.43 23.38 8.89
C ASP A 345 -3.05 22.54 10.02
N ASP A 346 -4.11 21.78 9.74
CA ASP A 346 -4.70 20.77 10.63
C ASP A 346 -4.83 19.42 9.92
N PRO A 347 -3.72 18.76 9.51
CA PRO A 347 -3.80 17.50 8.81
C PRO A 347 -4.22 16.35 9.74
N THR A 348 -4.79 15.30 9.16
CA THR A 348 -4.90 14.00 9.82
C THR A 348 -3.51 13.41 10.00
N ILE A 349 -3.22 12.92 11.21
CA ILE A 349 -1.93 12.33 11.58
C ILE A 349 -2.10 10.84 11.78
N TYR A 350 -1.33 10.02 11.07
CA TYR A 350 -1.19 8.61 11.37
C TYR A 350 0.13 8.37 12.10
N ILE A 351 0.11 7.60 13.19
CA ILE A 351 1.31 7.20 13.93
C ILE A 351 1.36 5.68 14.03
N ASN A 352 2.45 5.10 13.54
CA ASN A 352 2.78 3.71 13.82
C ASN A 352 3.95 3.64 14.82
N ILE A 353 3.83 2.75 15.80
CA ILE A 353 4.82 2.58 16.87
C ILE A 353 5.15 1.09 16.96
N SER A 354 6.11 0.64 16.16
CA SER A 354 6.45 -0.80 16.10
C SER A 354 7.05 -1.32 17.41
N SER A 355 7.70 -0.47 18.20
CA SER A 355 8.22 -0.81 19.53
C SER A 355 7.14 -1.24 20.56
N LYS A 356 5.85 -1.05 20.25
CA LYS A 356 4.76 -1.64 21.04
C LYS A 356 4.74 -3.17 20.97
N TYR A 357 5.13 -3.71 19.83
CA TYR A 357 5.18 -5.15 19.55
C TYR A 357 6.62 -5.68 19.47
N GLU A 358 7.52 -4.92 18.86
CA GLU A 358 8.94 -5.27 18.72
C GLU A 358 9.78 -4.37 19.64
N LYS A 359 9.95 -4.79 20.89
CA LYS A 359 10.65 -3.99 21.91
C LYS A 359 12.05 -3.51 21.52
N PRO A 360 12.88 -4.28 20.77
CA PRO A 360 14.18 -3.84 20.31
C PRO A 360 14.16 -2.66 19.31
N ASP A 361 13.02 -2.26 18.80
CA ASP A 361 12.89 -1.14 17.85
C ASP A 361 13.15 0.24 18.50
N ALA A 362 13.16 0.31 19.84
CA ALA A 362 13.51 1.52 20.60
C ALA A 362 14.25 1.17 21.90
N PRO A 363 15.03 2.10 22.47
CA PRO A 363 15.58 1.95 23.81
C PRO A 363 14.52 1.79 24.89
N SER A 364 14.88 1.19 26.03
CA SER A 364 13.94 1.00 27.13
C SER A 364 13.34 2.32 27.61
N GLY A 365 12.02 2.39 27.73
CA GLY A 365 11.27 3.59 28.09
C GLY A 365 11.07 4.60 26.97
N CYS A 366 11.47 4.25 25.73
CA CYS A 366 11.35 5.06 24.52
C CYS A 366 10.43 4.40 23.48
N GLU A 367 10.08 5.17 22.45
CA GLU A 367 9.27 4.68 21.32
C GLU A 367 9.82 5.19 19.99
N ASN A 368 9.67 4.40 18.93
CA ASN A 368 9.95 4.79 17.55
C ASN A 368 8.64 5.17 16.85
N TRP A 369 8.48 6.43 16.52
CA TRP A 369 7.25 6.93 15.88
C TRP A 369 7.45 7.13 14.38
N PHE A 370 6.72 6.37 13.57
CA PHE A 370 6.50 6.65 12.17
C PHE A 370 5.27 7.56 12.06
N VAL A 371 5.48 8.87 11.91
CA VAL A 371 4.42 9.88 11.86
C VAL A 371 4.17 10.26 10.41
N MET A 372 3.04 9.87 9.85
CA MET A 372 2.70 10.08 8.45
C MET A 372 1.53 11.04 8.30
N ILE A 373 1.67 11.95 7.37
CA ILE A 373 0.65 12.90 6.91
C ILE A 373 0.37 12.59 5.43
N ASN A 374 -0.91 12.51 5.05
CA ASN A 374 -1.26 12.45 3.63
C ASN A 374 -0.75 13.69 2.92
N ALA A 375 -0.09 13.51 1.80
CA ALA A 375 0.50 14.57 1.01
C ALA A 375 0.07 14.48 -0.46
N PRO A 376 0.03 15.62 -1.18
CA PRO A 376 -0.10 15.59 -2.63
C PRO A 376 1.08 14.86 -3.26
N HIS A 377 0.90 14.35 -4.46
CA HIS A 377 2.02 13.85 -5.24
C HIS A 377 2.98 15.00 -5.60
N HIS A 378 4.26 14.65 -5.79
CA HIS A 378 5.31 15.63 -6.08
C HIS A 378 5.20 16.16 -7.51
N GLU A 379 5.13 17.49 -7.63
CA GLU A 379 5.23 18.23 -8.90
C GLU A 379 6.27 19.35 -8.78
N HIS A 380 5.88 20.48 -8.22
CA HIS A 380 6.71 21.69 -8.11
C HIS A 380 6.75 22.28 -6.69
N GLN A 381 6.25 21.54 -5.70
CA GLN A 381 6.15 22.01 -4.32
C GLN A 381 7.53 22.23 -3.70
N ASN A 382 7.64 23.27 -2.85
CA ASN A 382 8.80 23.48 -1.98
C ASN A 382 8.65 22.62 -0.72
N TRP A 383 9.16 21.39 -0.79
CA TRP A 383 9.02 20.42 0.30
C TRP A 383 9.76 20.81 1.57
N ASP A 384 10.83 21.62 1.51
CA ASP A 384 11.52 22.12 2.69
C ASP A 384 10.65 23.09 3.50
N GLU A 385 9.91 23.96 2.81
CA GLU A 385 8.99 24.91 3.45
C GLU A 385 7.76 24.19 4.00
N ILE A 386 7.13 23.33 3.18
CA ILE A 386 5.95 22.55 3.57
C ILE A 386 6.27 21.65 4.78
N SER A 387 7.39 20.95 4.77
CA SER A 387 7.77 20.04 5.86
C SER A 387 7.96 20.80 7.17
N ARG A 388 8.62 21.98 7.14
CA ARG A 388 8.80 22.83 8.33
C ARG A 388 7.47 23.36 8.88
N ARG A 389 6.54 23.77 8.02
CA ARG A 389 5.21 24.24 8.40
C ARG A 389 4.36 23.10 8.97
N VAL A 390 4.30 21.99 8.27
CA VAL A 390 3.52 20.80 8.68
C VAL A 390 4.06 20.20 9.98
N ARG A 391 5.39 20.10 10.16
CA ARG A 391 6.00 19.65 11.42
C ARG A 391 5.49 20.44 12.62
N LYS A 392 5.45 21.79 12.52
CA LYS A 392 4.93 22.66 13.59
C LYS A 392 3.45 22.37 13.87
N SER A 393 2.65 22.16 12.84
CA SER A 393 1.22 21.85 12.97
C SER A 393 0.99 20.49 13.61
N VAL A 394 1.76 19.48 13.20
CA VAL A 394 1.74 18.12 13.79
C VAL A 394 2.09 18.18 15.28
N ILE A 395 3.20 18.82 15.66
CA ILE A 395 3.61 18.98 17.06
C ILE A 395 2.53 19.69 17.88
N ARG A 396 1.94 20.78 17.34
CA ARG A 396 0.85 21.51 18.02
C ARG A 396 -0.35 20.61 18.28
N LYS A 397 -0.76 19.82 17.29
CA LYS A 397 -1.91 18.89 17.41
C LYS A 397 -1.61 17.77 18.41
N LEU A 398 -0.42 17.17 18.35
CA LEU A 398 0.02 16.16 19.30
C LEU A 398 0.07 16.69 20.72
N ASN A 399 0.62 17.90 20.93
CA ASN A 399 0.66 18.52 22.24
C ASN A 399 -0.74 18.72 22.85
N ARG A 400 -1.70 19.13 21.99
CA ARG A 400 -3.10 19.34 22.41
C ARG A 400 -3.82 18.03 22.77
N ILE A 401 -3.68 17.00 21.92
CA ILE A 401 -4.43 15.75 22.10
C ILE A 401 -3.80 14.86 23.19
N LEU A 402 -2.47 14.82 23.24
CA LEU A 402 -1.75 13.99 24.23
C LEU A 402 -1.46 14.73 25.53
N GLU A 403 -1.82 16.00 25.63
CA GLU A 403 -1.62 16.88 26.80
C GLU A 403 -0.14 16.88 27.30
N VAL A 404 0.81 16.90 26.34
CA VAL A 404 2.25 16.83 26.62
C VAL A 404 3.03 17.64 25.59
N HIS A 405 4.20 18.20 25.99
CA HIS A 405 5.12 18.83 25.06
C HIS A 405 5.96 17.74 24.36
N ILE A 406 5.66 17.46 23.08
CA ILE A 406 6.31 16.40 22.30
C ILE A 406 7.72 16.82 21.85
N GLU A 407 7.90 18.07 21.43
CA GLU A 407 9.14 18.53 20.80
C GLU A 407 10.42 18.25 21.62
N PRO A 408 10.45 18.48 22.96
CA PRO A 408 11.62 18.14 23.77
C PRO A 408 11.87 16.64 23.93
N LEU A 409 10.89 15.79 23.57
CA LEU A 409 10.99 14.34 23.66
C LEU A 409 11.55 13.73 22.37
N ILE A 410 11.62 14.48 21.27
CA ILE A 410 12.19 14.00 20.00
C ILE A 410 13.72 13.97 20.14
N GLU A 411 14.29 12.79 20.14
CA GLU A 411 15.74 12.57 20.26
C GLU A 411 16.42 12.51 18.90
N VAL A 412 15.80 11.82 17.96
CA VAL A 412 16.26 11.70 16.58
C VAL A 412 15.11 11.96 15.64
N GLU A 413 15.41 12.54 14.48
CA GLU A 413 14.43 12.86 13.45
C GLU A 413 15.00 12.62 12.06
N LYS A 414 14.17 11.99 11.19
CA LYS A 414 14.40 11.94 9.75
C LYS A 414 13.10 12.31 9.06
N ILE A 415 13.16 13.10 8.00
CA ILE A 415 11.99 13.50 7.19
C ILE A 415 12.06 12.79 5.84
N TRP A 416 10.93 12.26 5.38
CA TRP A 416 10.80 11.66 4.06
C TRP A 416 9.64 12.32 3.33
N THR A 417 9.98 13.10 2.32
CA THR A 417 9.04 13.90 1.52
C THR A 417 8.56 13.13 0.29
N PRO A 418 7.49 13.55 -0.38
CA PRO A 418 7.07 12.99 -1.68
C PRO A 418 8.19 13.00 -2.72
N GLU A 419 9.02 14.03 -2.77
CA GLU A 419 10.21 14.06 -3.62
C GLU A 419 11.21 12.98 -3.24
N GLY A 420 11.52 12.84 -1.95
CA GLY A 420 12.39 11.77 -1.43
C GLY A 420 11.83 10.37 -1.75
N ILE A 421 10.52 10.17 -1.61
CA ILE A 421 9.86 8.92 -2.00
C ILE A 421 10.09 8.62 -3.49
N GLN A 422 9.94 9.62 -4.37
CA GLN A 422 10.22 9.45 -5.79
C GLN A 422 11.68 9.08 -6.06
N GLN A 423 12.62 9.75 -5.39
CA GLN A 423 14.06 9.52 -5.60
C GLN A 423 14.48 8.12 -5.11
N ASP A 424 14.05 7.72 -3.93
CA ASP A 424 14.47 6.48 -3.29
C ASP A 424 13.79 5.23 -3.86
N THR A 425 12.53 5.37 -4.31
CA THR A 425 11.71 4.20 -4.71
C THR A 425 11.37 4.14 -6.19
N LEU A 426 11.71 5.17 -6.96
CA LEU A 426 11.28 5.34 -8.34
C LEU A 426 9.74 5.20 -8.52
N SER A 427 8.97 5.65 -7.52
CA SER A 427 7.54 5.86 -7.68
C SER A 427 7.30 7.20 -8.34
N TYR A 428 6.68 7.21 -9.52
CA TYR A 428 6.50 8.46 -10.26
C TYR A 428 5.68 9.47 -9.46
N GLN A 429 6.21 10.69 -9.35
CA GLN A 429 5.69 11.79 -8.53
C GLN A 429 5.54 11.43 -7.02
N GLY A 430 6.30 10.47 -6.53
CA GLY A 430 6.20 10.00 -5.14
C GLY A 430 4.88 9.32 -4.80
N ALA A 431 4.04 9.01 -5.78
CA ALA A 431 2.74 8.39 -5.57
C ALA A 431 2.86 7.01 -4.89
N LEU A 432 2.14 6.79 -3.78
CA LEU A 432 2.26 5.56 -3.01
C LEU A 432 1.62 4.36 -3.70
N TYR A 433 0.52 4.59 -4.44
CA TYR A 433 -0.34 3.55 -5.01
C TYR A 433 -0.45 3.62 -6.55
N GLY A 434 0.44 4.38 -7.21
CA GLY A 434 0.39 4.62 -8.64
C GLY A 434 -0.72 5.60 -9.01
N ASN A 435 -1.73 5.18 -9.78
CA ASN A 435 -2.85 6.04 -10.16
C ASN A 435 -3.91 6.12 -9.07
N ALA A 436 -4.53 7.30 -8.88
CA ALA A 436 -5.68 7.50 -8.00
C ALA A 436 -6.94 6.80 -8.55
N SER A 437 -7.88 6.52 -7.67
CA SER A 437 -9.20 5.98 -8.03
C SER A 437 -10.30 7.02 -7.79
N ASN A 438 -10.05 8.27 -8.18
CA ASN A 438 -10.95 9.41 -8.01
C ASN A 438 -12.07 9.49 -9.06
N SER A 439 -12.16 8.52 -9.97
CA SER A 439 -13.26 8.39 -10.92
C SER A 439 -13.84 6.97 -10.89
N GLN A 440 -15.09 6.82 -11.30
CA GLN A 440 -15.84 5.56 -11.28
C GLN A 440 -15.12 4.39 -11.99
N PHE A 441 -14.28 4.71 -12.97
CA PHE A 441 -13.60 3.69 -13.78
C PHE A 441 -12.09 3.62 -13.53
N SER A 442 -11.49 4.62 -12.87
CA SER A 442 -10.02 4.67 -12.69
C SER A 442 -9.49 3.52 -11.85
N ALA A 443 -10.27 3.03 -10.86
CA ALA A 443 -9.90 1.84 -10.07
C ALA A 443 -9.72 0.58 -10.94
N PHE A 444 -10.41 0.49 -12.09
CA PHE A 444 -10.42 -0.66 -12.98
C PHE A 444 -9.53 -0.46 -14.23
N LEU A 445 -9.12 0.78 -14.52
CA LEU A 445 -8.38 1.14 -15.74
C LEU A 445 -6.87 1.34 -15.49
N ARG A 446 -6.32 0.66 -14.48
CA ARG A 446 -4.86 0.62 -14.26
C ARG A 446 -4.18 -0.07 -15.44
N HIS A 447 -2.86 0.15 -15.59
CA HIS A 447 -2.09 -0.53 -16.63
C HIS A 447 -2.20 -2.06 -16.50
N PRO A 448 -2.38 -2.80 -17.60
CA PRO A 448 -2.42 -4.26 -17.58
C PRO A 448 -1.07 -4.86 -17.14
N ASN A 449 -1.11 -6.10 -16.67
CA ASN A 449 0.10 -6.84 -16.28
C ASN A 449 0.94 -7.34 -17.48
N PHE A 450 0.58 -6.94 -18.69
CA PHE A 450 1.31 -7.26 -19.92
C PHE A 450 1.30 -6.06 -20.87
N SER A 451 2.27 -6.03 -21.80
CA SER A 451 2.25 -5.05 -22.89
C SER A 451 1.36 -5.54 -24.03
N SER A 452 0.46 -4.67 -24.51
CA SER A 452 -0.34 -4.95 -25.71
C SER A 452 0.41 -4.69 -27.03
N SER A 453 1.57 -4.05 -26.97
CA SER A 453 2.35 -3.62 -28.15
C SER A 453 3.73 -4.28 -28.26
N ILE A 454 4.20 -4.92 -27.16
CA ILE A 454 5.51 -5.57 -27.10
C ILE A 454 5.33 -6.97 -26.53
N ASP A 455 5.60 -7.96 -27.35
CA ASP A 455 5.57 -9.36 -26.93
C ASP A 455 6.63 -9.64 -25.87
N ASN A 456 6.39 -10.59 -24.98
CA ASN A 456 7.28 -11.03 -23.90
C ASN A 456 7.63 -9.96 -22.86
N LEU A 457 6.85 -8.87 -22.79
CA LEU A 457 6.98 -7.83 -21.77
C LEU A 457 5.78 -7.83 -20.85
N PHE A 458 6.05 -8.00 -19.55
CA PHE A 458 5.06 -8.08 -18.49
C PHE A 458 5.35 -7.09 -17.37
N PHE A 459 4.35 -6.80 -16.54
CA PHE A 459 4.45 -5.82 -15.46
C PHE A 459 3.79 -6.36 -14.20
N CYS A 460 4.39 -6.06 -13.04
CA CYS A 460 3.78 -6.29 -11.73
C CYS A 460 4.09 -5.12 -10.78
N GLY A 461 3.35 -5.01 -9.69
CA GLY A 461 3.56 -3.98 -8.67
C GLY A 461 2.42 -2.97 -8.54
N ALA A 462 2.65 -1.93 -7.74
CA ALA A 462 1.63 -0.99 -7.31
C ALA A 462 1.05 -0.10 -8.42
N SER A 463 1.81 0.16 -9.48
CA SER A 463 1.39 1.03 -10.59
C SER A 463 0.58 0.32 -11.69
N VAL A 464 0.40 -1.00 -11.56
CA VAL A 464 -0.38 -1.83 -12.49
C VAL A 464 -1.50 -2.55 -11.76
N HIS A 465 -2.35 -3.26 -12.50
CA HIS A 465 -3.47 -4.03 -11.95
C HIS A 465 -2.98 -5.13 -10.98
N PRO A 466 -3.65 -5.35 -9.82
CA PRO A 466 -4.87 -4.69 -9.32
C PRO A 466 -4.60 -3.38 -8.58
N GLY A 467 -3.37 -3.02 -8.23
CA GLY A 467 -3.03 -1.76 -7.59
C GLY A 467 -1.99 -1.86 -6.49
N GLY A 468 -1.93 -0.83 -5.63
CA GLY A 468 -0.97 -0.69 -4.54
C GLY A 468 -1.43 -1.31 -3.22
N GLY A 469 -0.48 -1.43 -2.27
CA GLY A 469 -0.63 -2.15 -1.00
C GLY A 469 -0.04 -3.57 -1.08
N ILE A 470 0.39 -4.11 0.07
CA ILE A 470 1.08 -5.42 0.14
C ILE A 470 0.23 -6.53 -0.50
N PRO A 471 -1.06 -6.72 -0.13
CA PRO A 471 -1.87 -7.79 -0.71
C PRO A 471 -2.04 -7.67 -2.23
N LEU A 472 -2.31 -6.46 -2.73
CA LEU A 472 -2.53 -6.22 -4.15
C LEU A 472 -1.23 -6.36 -4.96
N ALA A 473 -0.09 -5.99 -4.39
CA ALA A 473 1.21 -6.19 -5.02
C ALA A 473 1.54 -7.68 -5.16
N LEU A 474 1.24 -8.50 -4.15
CA LEU A 474 1.39 -9.95 -4.21
C LEU A 474 0.48 -10.57 -5.29
N LEU A 475 -0.77 -10.13 -5.35
CA LEU A 475 -1.74 -10.53 -6.38
C LEU A 475 -1.29 -10.07 -7.79
N SER A 476 -0.71 -8.88 -7.91
CA SER A 476 -0.14 -8.43 -9.18
C SER A 476 0.95 -9.38 -9.68
N GLY A 477 1.83 -9.86 -8.79
CA GLY A 477 2.83 -10.88 -9.09
C GLY A 477 2.20 -12.22 -9.52
N LYS A 478 1.12 -12.65 -8.85
CA LYS A 478 0.34 -13.84 -9.20
C LYS A 478 -0.24 -13.73 -10.61
N ILE A 479 -1.01 -12.67 -10.87
CA ILE A 479 -1.63 -12.42 -12.17
C ILE A 479 -0.59 -12.39 -13.28
N THR A 480 0.53 -11.71 -13.07
CA THR A 480 1.64 -11.64 -14.04
C THR A 480 2.20 -13.03 -14.33
N SER A 481 2.47 -13.81 -13.29
CA SER A 481 3.01 -15.17 -13.46
C SER A 481 2.07 -16.13 -14.17
N GLU A 482 0.75 -15.94 -14.06
CA GLU A 482 -0.27 -16.73 -14.75
C GLU A 482 -0.39 -16.39 -16.24
N MET A 483 0.13 -15.24 -16.67
CA MET A 483 0.17 -14.81 -18.07
C MET A 483 1.39 -15.30 -18.83
N ILE A 484 2.42 -15.71 -18.10
CA ILE A 484 3.70 -16.18 -18.60
C ILE A 484 3.68 -17.71 -18.76
#